data_cc63b35109a51aeb83f305b4d0268b9f
#
_entry.id   cc63b35109a51aeb83f305b4d0268b9f
#
_cell.length_a   1.000
_cell.length_b   1.000
_cell.length_c   1.000
_cell.angle_alpha   90.00
_cell.angle_beta   90.00
_cell.angle_gamma   90.00
#
_symmetry.space_group_name_H-M   'P 1'
#
loop_
_entity.id
_entity.type
_entity.pdbx_description
1 polymer ?
#
loop_
_entity_poly.entity_id
_entity_poly.type
_entity_poly.pdbx_seq_one_letter_code
_entity_poly.pdbx_strand_id
1 'polypeptide(L)'
;MYFVLLIIEYSSSGHKFGLSYVGVGFIIWRDQAHLPKDLIFELHYLGSIEYSFSLNFSRPAAPIIAQYFNFLHLGFEGYRAIGLDDLKNARMLSRALEKSGYYTVLSDIHRKADSPELKEIVDADVEVS
;
A
#
# COMPACT_ATOMS: atom_id res chain seq x y z
N MET A 1 -9.70 5.25 16.35
CA MET A 1 -8.64 6.31 16.43
C MET A 1 -7.37 5.89 17.16
N TYR A 2 -7.34 4.74 17.86
CA TYR A 2 -6.15 4.29 18.60
C TYR A 2 -5.12 3.49 17.78
N PHE A 3 -5.49 2.95 16.63
CA PHE A 3 -4.58 2.13 15.83
C PHE A 3 -3.44 2.93 15.18
N VAL A 4 -3.70 4.20 14.85
CA VAL A 4 -2.69 5.09 14.23
C VAL A 4 -1.53 5.44 15.17
N LEU A 5 -1.75 5.35 16.49
CA LEU A 5 -0.72 5.67 17.48
C LEU A 5 0.39 4.62 17.61
N LEU A 6 0.17 3.41 17.09
CA LEU A 6 1.14 2.31 17.14
C LEU A 6 2.00 2.21 15.87
N ILE A 7 1.60 2.87 14.77
CA ILE A 7 2.36 2.83 13.52
C ILE A 7 3.52 3.81 13.60
N ILE A 8 4.73 3.29 13.53
CA ILE A 8 5.99 4.05 13.53
C ILE A 8 6.35 4.47 12.10
N GLU A 9 6.18 3.55 11.16
CA GLU A 9 6.43 3.77 9.74
C GLU A 9 5.34 3.15 8.88
N TYR A 10 5.14 3.71 7.69
CA TYR A 10 4.30 3.17 6.65
C TYR A 10 5.08 3.13 5.34
N SER A 11 5.26 1.94 4.78
CA SER A 11 5.98 1.72 3.52
C SER A 11 5.03 1.16 2.47
N SER A 12 5.11 1.68 1.25
CA SER A 12 4.29 1.22 0.15
C SER A 12 5.02 1.24 -1.19
N SER A 13 4.71 0.26 -2.02
CA SER A 13 5.23 0.16 -3.38
C SER A 13 4.35 0.94 -4.36
N GLY A 14 4.97 1.78 -5.19
CA GLY A 14 4.26 2.57 -6.19
C GLY A 14 3.58 1.71 -7.27
N HIS A 15 4.16 0.58 -7.63
CA HIS A 15 3.59 -0.34 -8.61
C HIS A 15 2.48 -1.26 -8.06
N LYS A 16 2.15 -1.12 -6.79
CA LYS A 16 1.03 -1.79 -6.12
C LYS A 16 0.00 -0.73 -5.75
N PHE A 17 0.06 -0.25 -4.52
CA PHE A 17 -0.88 0.76 -4.04
C PHE A 17 -0.83 2.07 -4.84
N GLY A 18 0.35 2.50 -5.32
CA GLY A 18 0.49 3.74 -6.11
C GLY A 18 -0.05 3.66 -7.54
N LEU A 19 -0.45 2.48 -8.03
CA LEU A 19 -0.99 2.25 -9.38
C LEU A 19 -0.11 2.83 -10.48
N SER A 20 1.22 2.75 -10.30
CA SER A 20 2.20 3.28 -11.24
C SER A 20 3.18 2.20 -11.69
N TYR A 21 4.15 2.59 -12.54
CA TYR A 21 5.19 1.68 -12.97
C TYR A 21 6.16 1.32 -11.84
N VAL A 22 6.84 0.18 -11.97
CA VAL A 22 7.92 -0.23 -11.07
C VAL A 22 9.02 0.83 -11.01
N GLY A 23 9.72 0.90 -9.86
CA GLY A 23 10.86 1.80 -9.65
C GLY A 23 10.57 2.98 -8.75
N VAL A 24 9.37 3.03 -8.16
CA VAL A 24 9.01 4.01 -7.14
C VAL A 24 8.33 3.32 -5.95
N GLY A 25 8.58 3.85 -4.79
CA GLY A 25 7.90 3.54 -3.54
C GLY A 25 7.93 4.77 -2.66
N PHE A 26 7.21 4.74 -1.56
CA PHE A 26 7.26 5.77 -0.56
C PHE A 26 7.26 5.17 0.83
N ILE A 27 7.86 5.89 1.76
CA ILE A 27 7.86 5.58 3.16
C ILE A 27 7.50 6.83 3.94
N ILE A 28 6.64 6.68 4.91
CA ILE A 28 6.20 7.75 5.79
C ILE A 28 6.57 7.38 7.22
N TRP A 29 7.36 8.21 7.86
CA TRP A 29 7.72 8.08 9.26
C TRP A 29 6.78 8.91 10.12
N ARG A 30 6.47 8.43 11.31
CA ARG A 30 5.63 9.18 12.26
C ARG A 30 6.22 10.55 12.56
N ASP A 31 7.52 10.57 12.83
CA ASP A 31 8.30 11.77 13.11
C ASP A 31 9.80 11.51 12.86
N GLN A 32 10.58 12.56 12.96
CA GLN A 32 12.02 12.51 12.72
C GLN A 32 12.79 11.64 13.73
N ALA A 33 12.26 11.40 14.93
CA ALA A 33 12.92 10.57 15.93
C ALA A 33 12.91 9.09 15.54
N HIS A 34 11.93 8.67 14.73
CA HIS A 34 11.80 7.30 14.24
C HIS A 34 12.57 7.04 12.93
N LEU A 35 13.09 8.10 12.30
CA LEU A 35 13.91 7.95 11.09
C LEU A 35 15.26 7.32 11.44
N PRO A 36 15.64 6.16 10.86
CA PRO A 36 16.93 5.53 11.12
C PRO A 36 18.07 6.41 10.58
N LYS A 37 18.77 7.08 11.47
CA LYS A 37 19.85 8.01 11.12
C LYS A 37 21.04 7.32 10.47
N ASP A 38 21.26 6.05 10.80
CA ASP A 38 22.35 5.22 10.26
C ASP A 38 22.18 4.92 8.75
N LEU A 39 20.97 5.15 8.21
CA LEU A 39 20.66 4.98 6.79
C LEU A 39 20.77 6.28 6.00
N ILE A 40 21.05 7.41 6.65
CA ILE A 40 21.19 8.71 5.99
C ILE A 40 22.64 8.90 5.57
N PHE A 41 22.84 9.06 4.28
CA PHE A 41 24.17 9.36 3.72
C PHE A 41 24.33 10.86 3.58
N GLU A 42 25.42 11.38 4.11
CA GLU A 42 25.84 12.75 3.89
C GLU A 42 26.72 12.81 2.63
N LEU A 43 26.26 13.51 1.63
CA LEU A 43 26.92 13.65 0.34
C LEU A 43 27.54 15.03 0.21
N HIS A 44 28.86 15.08 0.07
CA HIS A 44 29.59 16.29 -0.24
C HIS A 44 29.74 16.42 -1.76
N TYR A 45 28.79 17.06 -2.41
CA TYR A 45 28.78 17.19 -3.86
C TYR A 45 28.53 18.62 -4.30
N LEU A 46 29.32 19.11 -5.25
CA LEU A 46 29.21 20.45 -5.83
C LEU A 46 29.22 21.61 -4.80
N GLY A 47 29.96 21.45 -3.69
CA GLY A 47 30.11 22.49 -2.68
C GLY A 47 28.96 22.65 -1.70
N SER A 48 27.98 21.77 -1.76
CA SER A 48 26.89 21.66 -0.78
C SER A 48 26.91 20.32 -0.06
N ILE A 49 26.31 20.29 1.12
CA ILE A 49 26.04 19.06 1.86
C ILE A 49 24.61 18.66 1.56
N GLU A 50 24.43 17.48 0.97
CA GLU A 50 23.13 16.92 0.70
C GLU A 50 22.94 15.62 1.48
N TYR A 51 21.75 15.44 2.03
CA TYR A 51 21.41 14.22 2.73
C TYR A 51 20.61 13.31 1.80
N SER A 52 21.09 12.08 1.63
CA SER A 52 20.44 11.08 0.80
C SER A 52 20.10 9.85 1.62
N PHE A 53 18.93 9.31 1.38
CA PHE A 53 18.44 8.04 1.93
C PHE A 53 18.43 6.93 0.88
N SER A 54 18.81 7.23 -0.35
CA SER A 54 18.78 6.32 -1.48
C SER A 54 20.12 5.69 -1.74
N LEU A 55 20.15 4.37 -1.92
CA LEU A 55 21.34 3.62 -2.34
C LEU A 55 21.77 3.91 -3.78
N ASN A 56 20.90 4.50 -4.55
CA ASN A 56 21.13 4.80 -5.96
C ASN A 56 21.06 6.30 -6.22
N PHE A 57 22.00 6.77 -7.02
CA PHE A 57 21.99 8.14 -7.53
C PHE A 57 20.93 8.28 -8.64
N SER A 58 20.94 9.29 -9.41
CA SER A 58 20.02 9.68 -10.47
C SER A 58 18.93 8.67 -10.84
N ARG A 59 17.68 9.07 -10.70
CA ARG A 59 16.50 8.25 -10.96
C ARG A 59 15.55 8.95 -11.93
N PRO A 60 14.87 8.21 -12.82
CA PRO A 60 13.79 8.78 -13.61
C PRO A 60 12.64 9.19 -12.70
N ALA A 61 12.15 10.41 -12.88
CA ALA A 61 11.02 10.94 -12.12
C ALA A 61 9.65 10.49 -12.67
N ALA A 62 9.61 9.89 -13.86
CA ALA A 62 8.36 9.51 -14.51
C ALA A 62 7.43 8.62 -13.64
N PRO A 63 7.91 7.58 -12.93
CA PRO A 63 7.06 6.80 -12.04
C PRO A 63 6.53 7.61 -10.85
N ILE A 64 7.31 8.56 -10.33
CA ILE A 64 6.88 9.46 -9.23
C ILE A 64 5.76 10.36 -9.71
N ILE A 65 5.91 10.97 -10.90
CA ILE A 65 4.91 11.84 -11.50
C ILE A 65 3.63 11.05 -11.80
N ALA A 66 3.74 9.86 -12.35
CA ALA A 66 2.60 8.99 -12.62
C ALA A 66 1.83 8.62 -11.33
N GLN A 67 2.54 8.24 -10.28
CA GLN A 67 1.93 7.96 -8.98
C GLN A 67 1.24 9.19 -8.39
N TYR A 68 1.88 10.35 -8.44
CA TYR A 68 1.31 11.60 -7.95
C TYR A 68 0.05 11.99 -8.75
N PHE A 69 0.09 11.84 -10.08
CA PHE A 69 -1.08 12.04 -10.92
C PHE A 69 -2.25 11.14 -10.50
N ASN A 70 -2.00 9.85 -10.25
CA ASN A 70 -3.02 8.92 -9.79
C ASN A 70 -3.62 9.34 -8.45
N PHE A 71 -2.79 9.78 -7.50
CA PHE A 71 -3.28 10.28 -6.21
C PHE A 71 -4.21 11.47 -6.36
N LEU A 72 -3.88 12.41 -7.24
CA LEU A 72 -4.72 13.59 -7.50
C LEU A 72 -5.98 13.25 -8.30
N HIS A 73 -5.85 12.39 -9.31
CA HIS A 73 -6.93 12.05 -10.23
C HIS A 73 -8.00 11.16 -9.58
N LEU A 74 -7.59 10.14 -8.87
CA LEU A 74 -8.49 9.20 -8.21
C LEU A 74 -8.97 9.72 -6.85
N GLY A 75 -8.11 10.41 -6.13
CA GLY A 75 -8.38 10.86 -4.77
C GLY A 75 -8.67 9.70 -3.82
N PHE A 76 -9.17 10.02 -2.64
CA PHE A 76 -9.50 9.02 -1.63
C PHE A 76 -10.59 8.05 -2.11
N GLU A 77 -11.66 8.56 -2.71
CA GLU A 77 -12.81 7.74 -3.13
C GLU A 77 -12.45 6.80 -4.28
N GLY A 78 -11.63 7.25 -5.24
CA GLY A 78 -11.16 6.39 -6.32
C GLY A 78 -10.27 5.25 -5.82
N TYR A 79 -9.33 5.55 -4.92
CA TYR A 79 -8.51 4.51 -4.29
C TYR A 79 -9.31 3.56 -3.42
N ARG A 80 -10.30 4.07 -2.69
CA ARG A 80 -11.22 3.25 -1.89
C ARG A 80 -12.01 2.28 -2.77
N ALA A 81 -12.57 2.76 -3.88
CA ALA A 81 -13.33 1.94 -4.82
C ALA A 81 -12.46 0.82 -5.41
N ILE A 82 -11.27 1.14 -5.91
CA ILE A 82 -10.33 0.15 -6.45
C ILE A 82 -9.95 -0.87 -5.37
N GLY A 83 -9.63 -0.43 -4.15
CA GLY A 83 -9.27 -1.34 -3.06
C GLY A 83 -10.40 -2.29 -2.66
N LEU A 84 -11.65 -1.84 -2.71
CA LEU A 84 -12.80 -2.70 -2.46
C LEU A 84 -13.00 -3.74 -3.58
N ASP A 85 -12.83 -3.34 -4.83
CA ASP A 85 -12.90 -4.26 -5.97
C ASP A 85 -11.78 -5.30 -5.92
N ASP A 86 -10.57 -4.91 -5.56
CA ASP A 86 -9.44 -5.83 -5.38
C ASP A 86 -9.72 -6.86 -4.28
N LEU A 87 -10.27 -6.42 -3.14
CA LEU A 87 -10.67 -7.32 -2.05
C LEU A 87 -11.79 -8.27 -2.49
N LYS A 88 -12.78 -7.80 -3.24
CA LYS A 88 -13.86 -8.62 -3.79
C LYS A 88 -13.30 -9.70 -4.71
N ASN A 89 -12.42 -9.34 -5.63
CA ASN A 89 -11.78 -10.26 -6.54
C ASN A 89 -10.91 -11.30 -5.80
N ALA A 90 -10.15 -10.89 -4.80
CA ALA A 90 -9.34 -11.78 -3.97
C ALA A 90 -10.20 -12.79 -3.20
N ARG A 91 -11.33 -12.34 -2.64
CA ARG A 91 -12.29 -13.22 -1.94
C ARG A 91 -12.97 -14.19 -2.87
N MET A 92 -13.37 -13.74 -4.06
CA MET A 92 -13.97 -14.60 -5.08
C MET A 92 -13.00 -15.70 -5.49
N LEU A 93 -11.73 -15.38 -5.74
CA LEU A 93 -10.69 -16.34 -6.08
C LEU A 93 -10.43 -17.32 -4.93
N SER A 94 -10.30 -16.85 -3.70
CA SER A 94 -10.11 -17.68 -2.51
C SER A 94 -11.22 -18.70 -2.35
N ARG A 95 -12.49 -18.28 -2.47
CA ARG A 95 -13.65 -19.17 -2.39
C ARG A 95 -13.64 -20.21 -3.51
N ALA A 96 -13.32 -19.79 -4.74
CA ALA A 96 -13.26 -20.71 -5.88
C ALA A 96 -12.17 -21.78 -5.70
N LEU A 97 -10.99 -21.40 -5.22
CA LEU A 97 -9.89 -22.32 -4.94
C LEU A 97 -10.27 -23.33 -3.84
N GLU A 98 -10.83 -22.89 -2.74
CA GLU A 98 -11.25 -23.77 -1.65
C GLU A 98 -12.40 -24.70 -2.07
N LYS A 99 -13.38 -24.18 -2.81
CA LYS A 99 -14.51 -24.95 -3.33
C LYS A 99 -14.06 -26.03 -4.34
N SER A 100 -12.94 -25.84 -5.03
CA SER A 100 -12.41 -26.84 -5.96
C SER A 100 -11.98 -28.14 -5.27
N GLY A 101 -11.69 -28.12 -3.98
CA GLY A 101 -11.22 -29.26 -3.19
C GLY A 101 -9.75 -29.61 -3.40
N TYR A 102 -9.04 -28.92 -4.30
CA TYR A 102 -7.62 -29.18 -4.57
C TYR A 102 -6.69 -28.32 -3.70
N TYR A 103 -7.21 -27.24 -3.10
CA TYR A 103 -6.42 -26.27 -2.37
C TYR A 103 -7.03 -25.96 -1.02
N THR A 104 -6.16 -25.68 -0.05
CA THR A 104 -6.54 -25.13 1.24
C THR A 104 -6.09 -23.67 1.29
N VAL A 105 -7.02 -22.75 1.48
CA VAL A 105 -6.71 -21.33 1.63
C VAL A 105 -6.30 -21.07 3.08
N LEU A 106 -5.05 -20.65 3.28
CA LEU A 106 -4.49 -20.43 4.62
C LEU A 106 -4.94 -19.09 5.24
N SER A 107 -5.37 -18.12 4.43
CA SER A 107 -5.88 -16.83 4.92
C SER A 107 -7.40 -16.88 5.13
N ASP A 108 -7.91 -16.04 6.02
CA ASP A 108 -9.34 -15.91 6.28
C ASP A 108 -10.03 -14.84 5.43
N ILE A 109 -9.37 -14.37 4.38
CA ILE A 109 -9.85 -13.27 3.52
C ILE A 109 -11.24 -13.51 2.92
N HIS A 110 -11.61 -14.77 2.68
CA HIS A 110 -12.90 -15.18 2.11
C HIS A 110 -13.97 -15.51 3.15
N ARG A 111 -13.63 -15.48 4.44
CA ARG A 111 -14.55 -15.77 5.53
C ARG A 111 -15.20 -14.49 6.05
N LYS A 112 -16.32 -14.66 6.74
CA LYS A 112 -17.00 -13.52 7.39
C LYS A 112 -16.09 -12.94 8.47
N ALA A 113 -16.00 -11.62 8.50
CA ALA A 113 -15.26 -10.94 9.55
C ALA A 113 -16.04 -10.98 10.86
N ASP A 114 -15.33 -11.26 11.95
CA ASP A 114 -15.92 -11.24 13.29
C ASP A 114 -16.06 -9.79 13.86
N SER A 115 -15.40 -8.80 13.24
CA SER A 115 -15.51 -7.41 13.67
C SER A 115 -16.64 -6.67 12.93
N PRO A 116 -17.41 -5.80 13.63
CA PRO A 116 -18.50 -5.04 13.01
C PRO A 116 -18.04 -4.12 11.87
N GLU A 117 -16.84 -3.56 11.98
CA GLU A 117 -16.26 -2.64 10.98
C GLU A 117 -15.86 -3.35 9.68
N LEU A 118 -15.37 -4.59 9.81
CA LEU A 118 -15.06 -5.44 8.65
C LEU A 118 -16.32 -6.10 8.08
N LYS A 119 -17.34 -6.29 8.90
CA LYS A 119 -18.60 -6.88 8.48
C LYS A 119 -19.34 -6.02 7.46
N GLU A 120 -19.34 -4.69 7.64
CA GLU A 120 -19.92 -3.75 6.70
C GLU A 120 -19.26 -3.82 5.31
N ILE A 121 -17.94 -4.01 5.27
CA ILE A 121 -17.16 -4.18 4.02
C ILE A 121 -17.43 -5.55 3.38
N VAL A 122 -17.62 -6.59 4.19
CA VAL A 122 -17.80 -7.98 3.72
C VAL A 122 -19.24 -8.24 3.29
N ASP A 123 -20.23 -7.70 4.01
CA ASP A 123 -21.64 -7.92 3.71
C ASP A 123 -22.07 -7.18 2.42
N ALA A 124 -21.43 -6.05 2.08
CA ALA A 124 -21.65 -5.38 0.81
C ALA A 124 -21.24 -6.25 -0.41
N ASP A 125 -20.32 -7.21 -0.23
CA ASP A 125 -19.88 -8.14 -1.30
C ASP A 125 -20.82 -9.34 -1.48
N VAL A 126 -21.70 -9.63 -0.52
CA VAL A 126 -22.58 -10.82 -0.51
C VAL A 126 -23.89 -10.58 -1.23
N GLU A 127 -24.34 -9.34 -1.34
CA GLU A 127 -25.60 -9.00 -2.03
C GLU A 127 -25.50 -8.98 -3.57
N VAL A 128 -24.31 -9.23 -4.13
CA VAL A 128 -24.04 -9.16 -5.60
C VAL A 128 -23.81 -10.55 -6.22
N SER A 129 -24.12 -11.64 -5.52
CA SER A 129 -23.93 -13.01 -6.04
C SER A 129 -25.24 -13.77 -6.27
#